data_a0d6248e882731e2cd6bd88b25618c46
#
_entry.id   a0d6248e882731e2cd6bd88b25618c46
#
_cell.length_a   1.000
_cell.length_b   1.000
_cell.length_c   1.000
_cell.angle_alpha   90.00
_cell.angle_beta   90.00
_cell.angle_gamma   90.00
#
_symmetry.space_group_name_H-M   'P 1'
#
loop_
_entity.id
_entity.type
_entity.pdbx_description
1 polymer ?
#
loop_
_entity_poly.entity_id
_entity_poly.type
_entity_poly.pdbx_seq_one_letter_code
_entity_poly.pdbx_strand_id
1 'polypeptide(L)'
;LLIGLIEPDQGEVRFQGELITPENVMLVRRKIGYVIQDGGLFPHLSARDNVGLLAKYLGWSKTRLHERIDELAGLTRLPAEALERYPAQLSGGQRQRLGIMRALMLNPEVILLDEPMGALDPLVRFDLQEDLRKIFQSLNKTVAMVTHDMGEAGFFGDRVILLGSGRIVQEGTLDDLIR
;
A
#
# COMPACT_ATOMS: atom_id res chain seq x y z
N LEU A 1 8.32 5.23 -11.63
CA LEU A 1 9.17 4.17 -12.19
C LEU A 1 8.64 2.77 -11.82
N LEU A 2 8.60 2.37 -10.53
CA LEU A 2 8.28 1.00 -10.10
C LEU A 2 6.94 0.44 -10.62
N ILE A 3 5.96 1.29 -10.86
CA ILE A 3 4.66 0.91 -11.42
C ILE A 3 4.52 1.31 -12.90
N GLY A 4 5.62 1.67 -13.55
CA GLY A 4 5.66 2.00 -14.97
C GLY A 4 4.83 3.22 -15.39
N LEU A 5 4.58 4.19 -14.48
CA LEU A 5 3.92 5.46 -14.85
C LEU A 5 4.86 6.41 -15.57
N ILE A 6 6.16 6.29 -15.30
CA ILE A 6 7.23 7.08 -15.90
C ILE A 6 8.29 6.09 -16.36
N GLU A 7 8.77 6.25 -17.58
CA GLU A 7 9.89 5.47 -18.10
C GLU A 7 11.22 6.03 -17.59
N PRO A 8 12.23 5.18 -17.32
CA PRO A 8 13.56 5.65 -16.96
C PRO A 8 14.26 6.25 -18.18
N ASP A 9 14.96 7.37 -18.00
CA ASP A 9 15.82 7.96 -19.06
C ASP A 9 17.01 7.05 -19.38
N GLN A 10 17.49 6.28 -18.40
CA GLN A 10 18.55 5.29 -18.53
C GLN A 10 18.29 4.11 -17.60
N GLY A 11 18.80 2.94 -17.98
CA GLY A 11 18.58 1.71 -17.22
C GLY A 11 17.23 1.07 -17.50
N GLU A 12 16.83 0.15 -16.64
CA GLU A 12 15.62 -0.64 -16.81
C GLU A 12 14.96 -0.95 -15.47
N VAL A 13 13.65 -1.21 -15.50
CA VAL A 13 12.88 -1.65 -14.33
C VAL A 13 12.41 -3.07 -14.58
N ARG A 14 12.69 -3.97 -13.64
CA ARG A 14 12.27 -5.38 -13.71
C ARG A 14 11.32 -5.71 -12.56
N PHE A 15 10.31 -6.49 -12.86
CA PHE A 15 9.42 -7.10 -11.89
C PHE A 15 9.56 -8.62 -11.98
N GLN A 16 10.00 -9.27 -10.91
CA GLN A 16 10.28 -10.72 -10.88
C GLN A 16 11.24 -11.18 -11.99
N GLY A 17 12.25 -10.36 -12.32
CA GLY A 17 13.21 -10.63 -13.37
C GLY A 17 12.74 -10.29 -14.79
N GLU A 18 11.44 -10.03 -15.00
CA GLU A 18 10.87 -9.64 -16.28
C GLU A 18 10.91 -8.12 -16.46
N LEU A 19 11.37 -7.65 -17.62
CA LEU A 19 11.41 -6.23 -17.95
C LEU A 19 9.99 -5.66 -18.01
N ILE A 20 9.76 -4.51 -17.35
CA ILE A 20 8.49 -3.78 -17.48
C ILE A 20 8.50 -3.04 -18.82
N THR A 21 7.50 -3.34 -19.65
CA THR A 21 7.31 -2.72 -20.96
C THR A 21 5.88 -2.18 -21.09
N PRO A 22 5.59 -1.34 -22.10
CA PRO A 22 4.22 -0.88 -22.35
C PRO A 22 3.22 -2.02 -22.57
N GLU A 23 3.67 -3.16 -23.09
CA GLU A 23 2.82 -4.31 -23.39
C GLU A 23 2.41 -5.09 -22.12
N ASN A 24 3.30 -5.19 -21.13
CA ASN A 24 3.06 -5.99 -19.92
C ASN A 24 2.71 -5.15 -18.66
N VAL A 25 2.92 -3.83 -18.69
CA VAL A 25 2.77 -2.95 -17.52
C VAL A 25 1.41 -3.06 -16.85
N MET A 26 0.33 -3.26 -17.62
CA MET A 26 -1.01 -3.41 -17.04
C MET A 26 -1.17 -4.73 -16.26
N LEU A 27 -0.49 -5.79 -16.68
CA LEU A 27 -0.47 -7.06 -15.96
C LEU A 27 0.39 -6.94 -14.69
N VAL A 28 1.55 -6.27 -14.80
CA VAL A 28 2.42 -6.00 -13.63
C VAL A 28 1.69 -5.17 -12.58
N ARG A 29 1.00 -4.10 -12.98
CA ARG A 29 0.21 -3.25 -12.04
C ARG A 29 -0.86 -4.03 -11.25
N ARG A 30 -1.43 -5.09 -11.82
CA ARG A 30 -2.40 -5.94 -11.11
C ARG A 30 -1.76 -6.80 -10.03
N LYS A 31 -0.45 -7.03 -10.12
CA LYS A 31 0.34 -7.78 -9.13
C LYS A 31 0.95 -6.87 -8.06
N ILE A 32 0.78 -5.57 -8.17
CA ILE A 32 1.29 -4.56 -7.25
C ILE A 32 0.11 -3.88 -6.56
N GLY A 33 0.09 -3.90 -5.24
CA GLY A 33 -0.79 -3.06 -4.43
C GLY A 33 -0.11 -1.72 -4.19
N TYR A 34 -0.79 -0.61 -4.45
CA TYR A 34 -0.23 0.72 -4.23
C TYR A 34 -1.13 1.54 -3.30
N VAL A 35 -0.55 2.00 -2.22
CA VAL A 35 -1.15 2.93 -1.26
C VAL A 35 -0.46 4.27 -1.44
N ILE A 36 -1.19 5.22 -2.03
CA ILE A 36 -0.71 6.59 -2.21
C ILE A 36 -0.91 7.38 -0.92
N GLN A 37 -0.16 8.45 -0.77
CA GLN A 37 -0.31 9.43 0.30
C GLN A 37 -1.79 9.84 0.45
N ASP A 38 -2.27 10.02 1.69
CA ASP A 38 -3.67 10.33 2.02
C ASP A 38 -4.72 9.30 1.54
N GLY A 39 -4.29 8.07 1.19
CA GLY A 39 -5.15 6.97 0.80
C GLY A 39 -5.75 7.06 -0.61
N GLY A 40 -5.79 8.23 -1.25
CA GLY A 40 -6.28 8.44 -2.62
C GLY A 40 -7.66 7.85 -2.91
N LEU A 41 -8.59 7.99 -1.97
CA LEU A 41 -9.93 7.44 -2.10
C LEU A 41 -10.81 8.30 -3.00
N PHE A 42 -11.71 7.65 -3.75
CA PHE A 42 -12.71 8.33 -4.55
C PHE A 42 -13.82 8.87 -3.64
N PRO A 43 -14.01 10.20 -3.52
CA PRO A 43 -14.91 10.79 -2.53
C PRO A 43 -16.39 10.49 -2.78
N HIS A 44 -16.76 10.19 -4.02
CA HIS A 44 -18.12 9.89 -4.46
C HIS A 44 -18.50 8.40 -4.38
N LEU A 45 -17.56 7.55 -3.99
CA LEU A 45 -17.79 6.12 -3.79
C LEU A 45 -17.85 5.80 -2.30
N SER A 46 -18.69 4.85 -1.91
CA SER A 46 -18.65 4.28 -0.56
C SER A 46 -17.29 3.63 -0.27
N ALA A 47 -16.98 3.35 0.99
CA ALA A 47 -15.78 2.61 1.37
C ALA A 47 -15.74 1.24 0.68
N ARG A 48 -16.84 0.50 0.70
CA ARG A 48 -17.01 -0.79 0.00
C ARG A 48 -16.71 -0.68 -1.50
N ASP A 49 -17.25 0.36 -2.15
CA ASP A 49 -17.05 0.57 -3.57
C ASP A 49 -15.62 1.00 -3.92
N ASN A 50 -14.98 1.78 -3.06
CA ASN A 50 -13.56 2.12 -3.19
C ASN A 50 -12.66 0.87 -3.18
N VAL A 51 -12.87 -0.05 -2.24
CA VAL A 51 -12.10 -1.29 -2.13
C VAL A 51 -12.37 -2.19 -3.33
N GLY A 52 -13.64 -2.36 -3.69
CA GLY A 52 -14.06 -3.31 -4.71
C GLY A 52 -13.91 -2.85 -6.16
N LEU A 53 -13.56 -1.59 -6.41
CA LEU A 53 -13.63 -0.97 -7.74
C LEU A 53 -12.90 -1.77 -8.82
N LEU A 54 -11.65 -2.11 -8.57
CA LEU A 54 -10.82 -2.82 -9.56
C LEU A 54 -11.30 -4.28 -9.75
N ALA A 55 -11.70 -4.95 -8.69
CA ALA A 55 -12.21 -6.31 -8.78
C ALA A 55 -13.55 -6.37 -9.55
N LYS A 56 -14.43 -5.37 -9.35
CA LYS A 56 -15.65 -5.19 -10.15
C LYS A 56 -15.32 -5.00 -11.63
N TYR A 57 -14.38 -4.12 -11.94
CA TYR A 57 -13.92 -3.87 -13.31
C TYR A 57 -13.36 -5.14 -13.97
N LEU A 58 -12.69 -5.99 -13.20
CA LEU A 58 -12.17 -7.28 -13.65
C LEU A 58 -13.23 -8.41 -13.70
N GLY A 59 -14.50 -8.08 -13.45
CA GLY A 59 -15.61 -9.03 -13.60
C GLY A 59 -15.75 -10.03 -12.45
N TRP A 60 -15.26 -9.73 -11.23
CA TRP A 60 -15.49 -10.61 -10.10
C TRP A 60 -16.99 -10.72 -9.77
N SER A 61 -17.42 -11.93 -9.40
CA SER A 61 -18.79 -12.15 -8.92
C SER A 61 -19.06 -11.37 -7.63
N LYS A 62 -20.32 -11.01 -7.39
CA LYS A 62 -20.73 -10.29 -6.18
C LYS A 62 -20.34 -11.04 -4.91
N THR A 63 -20.53 -12.37 -4.91
CA THR A 63 -20.19 -13.23 -3.76
C THR A 63 -18.70 -13.15 -3.45
N ARG A 64 -17.83 -13.43 -4.42
CA ARG A 64 -16.38 -13.36 -4.26
C ARG A 64 -15.91 -11.98 -3.81
N LEU A 65 -16.54 -10.92 -4.34
CA LEU A 65 -16.22 -9.53 -3.98
C LEU A 65 -16.54 -9.26 -2.51
N HIS A 66 -17.73 -9.64 -2.04
CA HIS A 66 -18.15 -9.45 -0.65
C HIS A 66 -17.25 -10.24 0.31
N GLU A 67 -17.06 -11.53 0.07
CA GLU A 67 -16.21 -12.38 0.90
C GLU A 67 -14.80 -11.80 1.05
N ARG A 68 -14.21 -11.31 -0.05
CA ARG A 68 -12.88 -10.72 -0.01
C ARG A 68 -12.84 -9.37 0.72
N ILE A 69 -13.86 -8.53 0.57
CA ILE A 69 -13.97 -7.27 1.31
C ILE A 69 -14.08 -7.54 2.82
N ASP A 70 -14.92 -8.50 3.22
CA ASP A 70 -15.12 -8.84 4.62
C ASP A 70 -13.85 -9.45 5.24
N GLU A 71 -13.12 -10.31 4.51
CA GLU A 71 -11.80 -10.80 4.91
C GLU A 71 -10.81 -9.65 5.15
N LEU A 72 -10.73 -8.71 4.21
CA LEU A 72 -9.83 -7.57 4.31
C LEU A 72 -10.24 -6.60 5.43
N ALA A 73 -11.53 -6.41 5.67
CA ALA A 73 -12.02 -5.62 6.79
C ALA A 73 -11.60 -6.23 8.13
N GLY A 74 -11.72 -7.54 8.28
CA GLY A 74 -11.21 -8.27 9.44
C GLY A 74 -9.69 -8.13 9.59
N LEU A 75 -8.93 -8.31 8.52
CA LEU A 75 -7.47 -8.19 8.50
C LEU A 75 -6.99 -6.79 8.93
N THR A 76 -7.64 -5.74 8.42
CA THR A 76 -7.29 -4.34 8.70
C THR A 76 -8.00 -3.76 9.92
N ARG A 77 -8.83 -4.55 10.60
CA ARG A 77 -9.66 -4.10 11.73
C ARG A 77 -10.53 -2.88 11.40
N LEU A 78 -11.01 -2.81 10.16
CA LEU A 78 -11.98 -1.79 9.77
C LEU A 78 -13.37 -2.23 10.24
N PRO A 79 -14.11 -1.41 11.04
CA PRO A 79 -15.47 -1.76 11.44
C PRO A 79 -16.40 -1.96 10.24
N ALA A 80 -17.25 -2.98 10.29
CA ALA A 80 -18.12 -3.34 9.15
C ALA A 80 -19.05 -2.19 8.74
N GLU A 81 -19.53 -1.40 9.70
CA GLU A 81 -20.36 -0.23 9.46
C GLU A 81 -19.61 0.90 8.73
N ALA A 82 -18.28 0.92 8.78
CA ALA A 82 -17.47 1.89 8.05
C ALA A 82 -17.47 1.62 6.54
N LEU A 83 -17.76 0.39 6.12
CA LEU A 83 -17.80 0.02 4.69
C LEU A 83 -18.92 0.73 3.92
N GLU A 84 -19.99 1.13 4.60
CA GLU A 84 -21.12 1.80 3.97
C GLU A 84 -20.98 3.34 3.99
N ARG A 85 -19.92 3.87 4.63
CA ARG A 85 -19.66 5.31 4.71
C ARG A 85 -18.86 5.81 3.51
N TYR A 86 -18.96 7.11 3.26
CA TYR A 86 -18.13 7.81 2.29
C TYR A 86 -16.83 8.29 2.94
N PRO A 87 -15.75 8.50 2.16
CA PRO A 87 -14.45 8.94 2.69
C PRO A 87 -14.49 10.13 3.64
N ALA A 88 -15.38 11.10 3.39
CA ALA A 88 -15.54 12.28 4.24
C ALA A 88 -16.12 11.96 5.66
N GLN A 89 -16.75 10.80 5.81
CA GLN A 89 -17.35 10.33 7.07
C GLN A 89 -16.42 9.40 7.87
N LEU A 90 -15.23 9.15 7.36
CA LEU A 90 -14.23 8.26 7.96
C LEU A 90 -13.15 9.06 8.68
N SER A 91 -12.64 8.52 9.79
CA SER A 91 -11.45 9.06 10.44
C SER A 91 -10.21 8.88 9.54
N GLY A 92 -9.12 9.61 9.82
CA GLY A 92 -7.84 9.46 9.10
C GLY A 92 -7.35 8.01 9.09
N GLY A 93 -7.33 7.35 10.25
CA GLY A 93 -6.94 5.95 10.36
C GLY A 93 -7.86 5.00 9.59
N GLN A 94 -9.18 5.24 9.58
CA GLN A 94 -10.12 4.45 8.78
C GLN A 94 -9.88 4.63 7.28
N ARG A 95 -9.62 5.86 6.82
CA ARG A 95 -9.26 6.10 5.40
C ARG A 95 -7.97 5.37 5.01
N GLN A 96 -6.98 5.38 5.89
CA GLN A 96 -5.71 4.68 5.64
C GLN A 96 -5.90 3.17 5.56
N ARG A 97 -6.64 2.57 6.52
CA ARG A 97 -7.01 1.14 6.47
C ARG A 97 -7.73 0.78 5.18
N LEU A 98 -8.64 1.65 4.73
CA LEU A 98 -9.37 1.48 3.48
C LEU A 98 -8.45 1.51 2.26
N GLY A 99 -7.47 2.41 2.23
CA GLY A 99 -6.42 2.46 1.19
C GLY A 99 -5.62 1.15 1.11
N ILE A 100 -5.28 0.58 2.28
CA ILE A 100 -4.60 -0.70 2.39
C ILE A 100 -5.49 -1.86 1.90
N MET A 101 -6.75 -1.90 2.31
CA MET A 101 -7.71 -2.90 1.80
C MET A 101 -7.80 -2.87 0.28
N ARG A 102 -7.90 -1.68 -0.31
CA ARG A 102 -7.95 -1.50 -1.76
C ARG A 102 -6.67 -2.01 -2.43
N ALA A 103 -5.51 -1.72 -1.87
CA ALA A 103 -4.24 -2.21 -2.39
C ALA A 103 -4.14 -3.75 -2.31
N LEU A 104 -4.69 -4.37 -1.27
CA LEU A 104 -4.69 -5.81 -1.04
C LEU A 104 -5.78 -6.58 -1.79
N MET A 105 -6.72 -5.88 -2.43
CA MET A 105 -7.92 -6.49 -3.02
C MET A 105 -7.63 -7.63 -3.99
N LEU A 106 -6.65 -7.46 -4.86
CA LEU A 106 -6.25 -8.47 -5.85
C LEU A 106 -5.20 -9.45 -5.34
N ASN A 107 -4.92 -9.47 -4.03
CA ASN A 107 -3.87 -10.28 -3.42
C ASN A 107 -2.49 -10.08 -4.11
N PRO A 108 -1.97 -8.84 -4.16
CA PRO A 108 -0.74 -8.52 -4.88
C PRO A 108 0.47 -9.27 -4.32
N GLU A 109 1.52 -9.37 -5.11
CA GLU A 109 2.81 -9.96 -4.72
C GLU A 109 3.72 -8.93 -4.04
N VAL A 110 3.59 -7.68 -4.45
CA VAL A 110 4.34 -6.53 -3.93
C VAL A 110 3.37 -5.45 -3.46
N ILE A 111 3.67 -4.81 -2.35
CA ILE A 111 2.91 -3.68 -1.81
C ILE A 111 3.84 -2.47 -1.77
N LEU A 112 3.43 -1.40 -2.40
CA LEU A 112 4.10 -0.10 -2.37
C LEU A 112 3.31 0.86 -1.49
N LEU A 113 3.97 1.51 -0.55
CA LEU A 113 3.37 2.45 0.38
C LEU A 113 4.11 3.79 0.28
N ASP A 114 3.37 4.85 0.03
CA ASP A 114 3.90 6.19 -0.11
C ASP A 114 3.45 7.04 1.07
N GLU A 115 4.35 7.28 2.02
CA GLU A 115 4.10 7.99 3.28
C GLU A 115 2.79 7.56 3.98
N PRO A 116 2.60 6.26 4.27
CA PRO A 116 1.29 5.75 4.66
C PRO A 116 0.77 6.28 5.99
N MET A 117 1.58 6.98 6.77
CA MET A 117 1.22 7.49 8.09
C MET A 117 1.42 9.00 8.24
N GLY A 118 1.80 9.71 7.16
CA GLY A 118 2.19 11.12 7.21
C GLY A 118 1.10 12.08 7.70
N ALA A 119 -0.18 11.77 7.45
CA ALA A 119 -1.31 12.64 7.79
C ALA A 119 -2.05 12.25 9.08
N LEU A 120 -1.48 11.34 9.90
CA LEU A 120 -2.14 10.83 11.10
C LEU A 120 -1.62 11.48 12.38
N ASP A 121 -2.51 11.65 13.36
CA ASP A 121 -2.09 12.03 14.70
C ASP A 121 -1.26 10.92 15.38
N PRO A 122 -0.43 11.25 16.39
CA PRO A 122 0.53 10.31 16.95
C PRO A 122 -0.06 9.04 17.54
N LEU A 123 -1.25 9.10 18.17
CA LEU A 123 -1.91 7.94 18.78
C LEU A 123 -2.44 6.98 17.71
N VAL A 124 -3.15 7.55 16.71
CA VAL A 124 -3.67 6.76 15.58
C VAL A 124 -2.53 6.17 14.75
N ARG A 125 -1.41 6.90 14.62
CA ARG A 125 -0.20 6.42 13.95
C ARG A 125 0.37 5.19 14.63
N PHE A 126 0.53 5.21 15.96
CA PHE A 126 1.07 4.09 16.73
C PHE A 126 0.21 2.82 16.57
N ASP A 127 -1.10 2.93 16.75
CA ASP A 127 -2.01 1.79 16.58
C ASP A 127 -1.97 1.23 15.15
N LEU A 128 -1.91 2.10 14.16
CA LEU A 128 -1.83 1.69 12.77
C LEU A 128 -0.49 1.02 12.43
N GLN A 129 0.63 1.50 12.98
CA GLN A 129 1.95 0.88 12.80
C GLN A 129 1.94 -0.57 13.27
N GLU A 130 1.46 -0.81 14.49
CA GLU A 130 1.36 -2.16 15.06
C GLU A 130 0.47 -3.08 14.21
N ASP A 131 -0.66 -2.57 13.75
CA ASP A 131 -1.57 -3.35 12.90
C ASP A 131 -0.94 -3.68 11.54
N LEU A 132 -0.32 -2.69 10.90
CA LEU A 132 0.37 -2.87 9.61
C LEU A 132 1.51 -3.89 9.69
N ARG A 133 2.31 -3.82 10.76
CA ARG A 133 3.39 -4.79 10.96
C ARG A 133 2.85 -6.22 11.03
N LYS A 134 1.78 -6.44 11.80
CA LYS A 134 1.13 -7.75 11.88
C LYS A 134 0.57 -8.20 10.53
N ILE A 135 -0.06 -7.29 9.78
CA ILE A 135 -0.57 -7.56 8.44
C ILE A 135 0.57 -7.99 7.51
N PHE A 136 1.65 -7.20 7.42
CA PHE A 136 2.76 -7.51 6.52
C PHE A 136 3.45 -8.83 6.86
N GLN A 137 3.66 -9.10 8.14
CA GLN A 137 4.21 -10.39 8.59
C GLN A 137 3.31 -11.57 8.25
N SER A 138 1.98 -11.42 8.39
CA SER A 138 1.02 -12.50 8.10
C SER A 138 0.88 -12.80 6.61
N LEU A 139 1.08 -11.79 5.76
CA LEU A 139 0.87 -11.91 4.32
C LEU A 139 2.06 -12.50 3.57
N ASN A 140 3.25 -12.51 4.17
CA ASN A 140 4.50 -12.95 3.53
C ASN A 140 4.72 -12.30 2.15
N LYS A 141 4.56 -10.95 2.08
CA LYS A 141 4.67 -10.16 0.85
C LYS A 141 5.92 -9.30 0.86
N THR A 142 6.40 -8.96 -0.32
CA THR A 142 7.40 -7.91 -0.45
C THR A 142 6.74 -6.55 -0.26
N VAL A 143 7.25 -5.76 0.68
CA VAL A 143 6.76 -4.42 0.95
C VAL A 143 7.87 -3.41 0.70
N ALA A 144 7.58 -2.39 -0.10
CA ALA A 144 8.45 -1.22 -0.23
C ALA A 144 7.68 0.00 0.29
N MET A 145 8.27 0.69 1.26
CA MET A 145 7.67 1.86 1.90
C MET A 145 8.58 3.07 1.71
N VAL A 146 7.98 4.18 1.30
CA VAL A 146 8.62 5.50 1.32
C VAL A 146 8.17 6.21 2.58
N THR A 147 9.12 6.71 3.36
CA THR A 147 8.87 7.53 4.54
C THR A 147 10.03 8.51 4.74
N HIS A 148 9.74 9.63 5.37
CA HIS A 148 10.74 10.58 5.85
C HIS A 148 11.03 10.42 7.36
N ASP A 149 10.37 9.47 8.02
CA ASP A 149 10.51 9.17 9.45
C ASP A 149 11.44 7.96 9.64
N MET A 150 12.62 8.21 10.27
CA MET A 150 13.61 7.15 10.54
C MET A 150 13.07 6.11 11.53
N GLY A 151 12.15 6.48 12.42
CA GLY A 151 11.49 5.54 13.33
C GLY A 151 10.62 4.55 12.57
N GLU A 152 9.85 5.01 11.58
CA GLU A 152 9.06 4.15 10.69
C GLU A 152 9.98 3.24 9.87
N ALA A 153 11.04 3.79 9.28
CA ALA A 153 12.00 3.02 8.51
C ALA A 153 12.60 1.87 9.34
N GLY A 154 12.98 2.15 10.59
CA GLY A 154 13.52 1.13 11.49
C GLY A 154 12.48 0.15 12.04
N PHE A 155 11.23 0.59 12.19
CA PHE A 155 10.15 -0.26 12.69
C PHE A 155 9.69 -1.31 11.67
N PHE A 156 9.68 -0.96 10.37
CA PHE A 156 9.16 -1.83 9.31
C PHE A 156 10.25 -2.48 8.47
N GLY A 157 11.39 -1.81 8.27
CA GLY A 157 12.35 -2.17 7.25
C GLY A 157 13.35 -3.23 7.70
N ASP A 158 13.38 -4.36 6.98
CA ASP A 158 14.51 -5.29 7.04
C ASP A 158 15.76 -4.70 6.37
N ARG A 159 15.55 -3.83 5.38
CA ARG A 159 16.56 -3.08 4.64
C ARG A 159 16.07 -1.66 4.40
N VAL A 160 16.92 -0.69 4.68
CA VAL A 160 16.65 0.73 4.50
C VAL A 160 17.57 1.29 3.42
N ILE A 161 17.02 2.13 2.54
CA ILE A 161 17.75 2.83 1.48
C ILE A 161 17.57 4.32 1.73
N LEU A 162 18.68 5.01 2.02
CA LEU A 162 18.68 6.45 2.19
C LEU A 162 18.90 7.14 0.84
N LEU A 163 17.93 7.98 0.47
CA LEU A 163 17.99 8.79 -0.74
C LEU A 163 18.33 10.24 -0.41
N GLY A 164 19.30 10.81 -1.09
CA GLY A 164 19.67 12.20 -0.99
C GLY A 164 19.98 12.80 -2.37
N SER A 165 19.40 13.95 -2.69
CA SER A 165 19.59 14.64 -3.97
C SER A 165 19.45 13.74 -5.20
N GLY A 166 18.44 12.84 -5.18
CA GLY A 166 18.14 11.92 -6.29
C GLY A 166 19.11 10.73 -6.43
N ARG A 167 19.92 10.45 -5.42
CA ARG A 167 20.89 9.34 -5.43
C ARG A 167 20.75 8.50 -4.18
N ILE A 168 21.11 7.22 -4.27
CA ILE A 168 21.31 6.38 -3.10
C ILE A 168 22.58 6.84 -2.39
N VAL A 169 22.41 7.31 -1.14
CA VAL A 169 23.51 7.76 -0.30
C VAL A 169 24.06 6.61 0.52
N GLN A 170 23.16 5.81 1.07
CA GLN A 170 23.52 4.68 1.94
C GLN A 170 22.40 3.62 1.87
N GLU A 171 22.76 2.36 2.09
CA GLU A 171 21.79 1.28 2.24
C GLU A 171 22.31 0.25 3.26
N GLY A 172 21.39 -0.38 3.98
CA GLY A 172 21.71 -1.37 5.01
C GLY A 172 20.54 -1.60 5.94
N THR A 173 20.81 -2.18 7.10
CA THR A 173 19.88 -2.18 8.24
C THR A 173 19.83 -0.78 8.87
N LEU A 174 18.83 -0.52 9.73
CA LEU A 174 18.81 0.76 10.46
C LEU A 174 20.10 0.97 11.27
N ASP A 175 20.64 -0.07 11.90
CA ASP A 175 21.89 -0.01 12.68
C ASP A 175 23.10 0.37 11.82
N ASP A 176 23.11 -0.04 10.54
CA ASP A 176 24.18 0.33 9.61
C ASP A 176 24.10 1.83 9.21
N LEU A 177 22.88 2.41 9.20
CA LEU A 177 22.67 3.79 8.81
C LEU A 177 22.95 4.81 9.93
N ILE A 178 22.91 4.38 11.21
CA ILE A 178 23.13 5.26 12.37
C ILE A 178 24.60 5.25 12.89
N ARG A 179 25.43 4.42 12.34
CA ARG A 179 26.88 4.35 12.66
C ARG A 179 27.70 5.29 11.77
#